data_ab5dafd3bf377624627564d9ebc633aa
#
_entry.id   ab5dafd3bf377624627564d9ebc633aa
#
_cell.length_a   1.000
_cell.length_b   1.000
_cell.length_c   1.000
_cell.angle_alpha   90.00
_cell.angle_beta   90.00
_cell.angle_gamma   90.00
#
_symmetry.space_group_name_H-M   'P 1'
#
loop_
_entity.id
_entity.type
_entity.pdbx_description
1 polymer ?
#
loop_
_entity_poly.entity_id
_entity_poly.type
_entity_poly.pdbx_seq_one_letter_code
_entity_poly.pdbx_strand_id
1 'polypeptide(L)'
;LEGFRDVDGTDVIVFYPSGGVSELQKLQMTTQKGDNVYVAAIEGNFDDAQTAVKKIFTDKESGEKLGELGFKLSSANSMNFGRLVPQIAYYFSSYVDLAESGEIEYGDEVNFCVPSGNFGNILAGYYAKKMGLPVGRLICASNRNNVLTDFIGSGKYAARRKFYKTTSPSMDILVSSNLERLVFELSGRNDKLTAER
;
A
#
# COMPACT_ATOMS: atom_id res chain seq x y z
N LEU A 1 -10.82 -6.83 5.62
CA LEU A 1 -12.16 -6.96 6.22
C LEU A 1 -12.25 -8.19 7.11
N GLU A 2 -12.02 -9.38 6.58
CA GLU A 2 -12.17 -10.64 7.32
C GLU A 2 -11.39 -10.66 8.65
N GLY A 3 -10.15 -10.17 8.66
CA GLY A 3 -9.31 -10.15 9.88
C GLY A 3 -9.79 -9.24 11.01
N PHE A 4 -10.75 -8.36 10.72
CA PHE A 4 -11.37 -7.47 11.73
C PHE A 4 -12.84 -7.77 11.96
N ARG A 5 -13.39 -8.79 11.27
CA ARG A 5 -14.78 -9.20 11.44
C ARG A 5 -15.05 -9.61 12.87
N ASP A 6 -16.07 -9.02 13.47
CA ASP A 6 -16.56 -9.32 14.82
C ASP A 6 -15.46 -9.17 15.91
N VAL A 7 -14.46 -8.33 15.67
CA VAL A 7 -13.46 -7.98 16.69
C VAL A 7 -13.99 -6.85 17.56
N ASP A 8 -14.11 -7.14 18.86
CA ASP A 8 -14.63 -6.19 19.84
C ASP A 8 -13.88 -4.85 19.83
N GLY A 9 -14.61 -3.77 19.90
CA GLY A 9 -14.08 -2.40 19.94
C GLY A 9 -13.47 -1.92 18.62
N THR A 10 -13.74 -2.61 17.52
CA THR A 10 -13.23 -2.24 16.19
C THR A 10 -14.38 -2.17 15.19
N ASP A 11 -14.55 -1.03 14.52
CA ASP A 11 -15.43 -0.85 13.37
C ASP A 11 -14.63 -0.64 12.10
N VAL A 12 -15.01 -1.27 11.00
CA VAL A 12 -14.34 -1.18 9.71
C VAL A 12 -15.27 -0.60 8.66
N ILE A 13 -14.90 0.53 8.09
CA ILE A 13 -15.62 1.15 6.99
C ILE A 13 -14.73 1.10 5.74
N VAL A 14 -15.24 0.48 4.67
CA VAL A 14 -14.55 0.41 3.38
C VAL A 14 -15.28 1.24 2.34
N PHE A 15 -14.56 2.14 1.70
CA PHE A 15 -15.04 2.89 0.56
C PHE A 15 -14.45 2.35 -0.74
N TYR A 16 -15.26 2.19 -1.76
CA TYR A 16 -14.79 1.80 -3.08
C TYR A 16 -15.47 2.62 -4.18
N PRO A 17 -14.77 2.91 -5.30
CA PRO A 17 -15.37 3.63 -6.41
C PRO A 17 -16.36 2.73 -7.18
N SER A 18 -17.60 3.19 -7.37
CA SER A 18 -18.73 2.42 -7.96
C SER A 18 -18.45 2.02 -9.38
N GLY A 19 -17.57 2.34 -10.12
CA GLY A 19 -17.18 1.88 -11.46
C GLY A 19 -15.72 1.47 -11.58
N GLY A 20 -14.97 1.55 -10.46
CA GLY A 20 -13.51 1.43 -10.45
C GLY A 20 -12.95 0.10 -9.97
N VAL A 21 -13.80 -0.84 -9.60
CA VAL A 21 -13.41 -2.18 -9.14
C VAL A 21 -13.97 -3.25 -10.08
N SER A 22 -13.37 -4.44 -10.10
CA SER A 22 -13.94 -5.60 -10.79
C SER A 22 -15.16 -6.12 -10.03
N GLU A 23 -16.07 -6.84 -10.73
CA GLU A 23 -17.23 -7.46 -10.08
C GLU A 23 -16.81 -8.42 -8.94
N LEU A 24 -15.72 -9.16 -9.12
CA LEU A 24 -15.19 -10.04 -8.09
C LEU A 24 -14.74 -9.26 -6.85
N GLN A 25 -14.00 -8.17 -7.03
CA GLN A 25 -13.58 -7.31 -5.91
C GLN A 25 -14.76 -6.66 -5.20
N LYS A 26 -15.77 -6.22 -5.97
CA LYS A 26 -17.01 -5.69 -5.42
C LYS A 26 -17.71 -6.75 -4.56
N LEU A 27 -17.86 -7.96 -5.08
CA LEU A 27 -18.47 -9.07 -4.33
C LEU A 27 -17.67 -9.39 -3.06
N GLN A 28 -16.34 -9.46 -3.11
CA GLN A 28 -15.49 -9.69 -1.95
C GLN A 28 -15.72 -8.66 -0.83
N MET A 29 -16.02 -7.41 -1.17
CA MET A 29 -16.33 -6.37 -0.19
C MET A 29 -17.79 -6.45 0.27
N THR A 30 -18.74 -6.50 -0.67
CA THR A 30 -20.18 -6.34 -0.38
C THR A 30 -20.82 -7.60 0.22
N THR A 31 -20.21 -8.76 0.08
CA THR A 31 -20.68 -10.01 0.70
C THR A 31 -19.97 -10.33 2.02
N GLN A 32 -19.06 -9.45 2.47
CA GLN A 32 -18.40 -9.62 3.76
C GLN A 32 -19.45 -9.57 4.88
N LYS A 33 -19.41 -10.57 5.75
CA LYS A 33 -20.25 -10.64 6.95
C LYS A 33 -19.55 -9.96 8.13
N GLY A 34 -20.32 -9.65 9.16
CA GLY A 34 -19.84 -9.04 10.41
C GLY A 34 -20.67 -7.81 10.77
N ASP A 35 -21.03 -7.69 12.04
CA ASP A 35 -21.87 -6.59 12.52
C ASP A 35 -21.09 -5.26 12.62
N ASN A 36 -19.76 -5.33 12.58
CA ASN A 36 -18.83 -4.20 12.66
C ASN A 36 -18.17 -3.85 11.32
N VAL A 37 -18.67 -4.38 10.19
CA VAL A 37 -18.11 -4.17 8.85
C VAL A 37 -19.10 -3.44 7.97
N TYR A 38 -18.69 -2.28 7.47
CA TYR A 38 -19.51 -1.40 6.63
C TYR A 38 -18.82 -1.19 5.28
N VAL A 39 -19.58 -1.25 4.20
CA VAL A 39 -19.05 -1.07 2.84
C VAL A 39 -19.90 -0.05 2.10
N ALA A 40 -19.28 1.00 1.58
CA ALA A 40 -19.94 2.06 0.86
C ALA A 40 -19.32 2.32 -0.51
N ALA A 41 -20.14 2.34 -1.54
CA ALA A 41 -19.74 2.78 -2.87
C ALA A 41 -19.71 4.31 -2.93
N ILE A 42 -18.70 4.88 -3.56
CA ILE A 42 -18.62 6.32 -3.84
C ILE A 42 -18.61 6.58 -5.35
N GLU A 43 -19.12 7.70 -5.77
CA GLU A 43 -18.92 8.21 -7.12
C GLU A 43 -17.55 8.86 -7.22
N GLY A 44 -16.70 8.42 -8.14
CA GLY A 44 -15.32 8.87 -8.30
C GLY A 44 -14.35 7.72 -8.57
N ASN A 45 -13.09 7.95 -8.26
CA ASN A 45 -12.01 6.98 -8.41
C ASN A 45 -11.31 6.69 -7.07
N PHE A 46 -10.27 5.84 -7.07
CA PHE A 46 -9.53 5.51 -5.85
C PHE A 46 -8.79 6.71 -5.24
N ASP A 47 -8.32 7.65 -6.05
CA ASP A 47 -7.63 8.84 -5.56
C ASP A 47 -8.63 9.78 -4.86
N ASP A 48 -9.87 9.86 -5.35
CA ASP A 48 -10.95 10.61 -4.71
C ASP A 48 -11.29 10.02 -3.34
N ALA A 49 -11.44 8.69 -3.27
CA ALA A 49 -11.67 7.97 -2.00
C ALA A 49 -10.54 8.22 -1.01
N GLN A 50 -9.29 8.09 -1.45
CA GLN A 50 -8.11 8.29 -0.61
C GLN A 50 -8.00 9.74 -0.12
N THR A 51 -8.31 10.69 -0.99
CA THR A 51 -8.31 12.13 -0.64
C THR A 51 -9.38 12.44 0.40
N ALA A 52 -10.58 11.88 0.26
CA ALA A 52 -11.66 12.05 1.22
C ALA A 52 -11.27 11.46 2.60
N VAL A 53 -10.72 10.26 2.63
CA VAL A 53 -10.22 9.64 3.87
C VAL A 53 -9.14 10.51 4.52
N LYS A 54 -8.16 10.99 3.77
CA LYS A 54 -7.12 11.89 4.30
C LYS A 54 -7.71 13.17 4.90
N LYS A 55 -8.72 13.76 4.26
CA LYS A 55 -9.42 14.94 4.81
C LYS A 55 -10.09 14.64 6.15
N ILE A 56 -10.79 13.51 6.27
CA ILE A 56 -11.42 13.10 7.52
C ILE A 56 -10.37 12.94 8.63
N PHE A 57 -9.22 12.34 8.34
CA PHE A 57 -8.14 12.15 9.31
C PHE A 57 -7.47 13.46 9.76
N THR A 58 -7.49 14.49 8.93
CA THR A 58 -6.89 15.80 9.23
C THR A 58 -7.89 16.83 9.73
N ASP A 59 -9.20 16.52 9.68
CA ASP A 59 -10.24 17.40 10.16
C ASP A 59 -10.36 17.34 11.70
N LYS A 60 -10.00 18.43 12.36
CA LYS A 60 -9.97 18.52 13.83
C LYS A 60 -11.37 18.40 14.43
N GLU A 61 -12.37 19.03 13.83
CA GLU A 61 -13.75 19.02 14.34
C GLU A 61 -14.32 17.59 14.33
N SER A 62 -14.14 16.87 13.24
CA SER A 62 -14.53 15.46 13.15
C SER A 62 -13.77 14.60 14.14
N GLY A 63 -12.46 14.84 14.32
CA GLY A 63 -11.62 14.10 15.27
C GLY A 63 -12.06 14.32 16.72
N GLU A 64 -12.40 15.55 17.11
CA GLU A 64 -12.89 15.89 18.45
C GLU A 64 -14.24 15.23 18.72
N LYS A 65 -15.21 15.35 17.81
CA LYS A 65 -16.52 14.71 17.93
C LYS A 65 -16.45 13.20 18.05
N LEU A 66 -15.59 12.55 17.27
CA LEU A 66 -15.38 11.11 17.37
C LEU A 66 -14.73 10.73 18.69
N GLY A 67 -13.77 11.54 19.17
CA GLY A 67 -13.15 11.36 20.49
C GLY A 67 -14.12 11.45 21.65
N GLU A 68 -15.07 12.41 21.62
CA GLU A 68 -16.16 12.53 22.60
C GLU A 68 -17.07 11.29 22.61
N LEU A 69 -17.25 10.65 21.47
CA LEU A 69 -18.03 9.41 21.33
C LEU A 69 -17.19 8.15 21.66
N GLY A 70 -15.93 8.31 22.05
CA GLY A 70 -15.03 7.21 22.38
C GLY A 70 -14.37 6.52 21.18
N PHE A 71 -14.47 7.09 19.98
CA PHE A 71 -13.85 6.53 18.77
C PHE A 71 -12.49 7.14 18.49
N LYS A 72 -11.57 6.31 17.98
CA LYS A 72 -10.27 6.72 17.45
C LYS A 72 -10.10 6.23 16.02
N LEU A 73 -9.84 7.15 15.11
CA LEU A 73 -9.60 6.79 13.71
C LEU A 73 -8.25 6.10 13.53
N SER A 74 -8.27 5.05 12.74
CA SER A 74 -7.08 4.38 12.21
C SER A 74 -7.30 4.03 10.74
N SER A 75 -6.23 3.82 9.99
CA SER A 75 -6.31 3.48 8.57
C SER A 75 -5.67 2.13 8.30
N ALA A 76 -6.41 1.26 7.62
CA ALA A 76 -5.91 -0.02 7.14
C ALA A 76 -5.36 0.04 5.70
N ASN A 77 -5.17 1.22 5.11
CA ASN A 77 -4.61 1.34 3.77
C ASN A 77 -3.08 1.55 3.79
N SER A 78 -2.46 1.56 2.61
CA SER A 78 -1.00 1.57 2.45
C SER A 78 -0.30 2.84 2.96
N MET A 79 -1.03 3.91 3.25
CA MET A 79 -0.44 5.10 3.88
C MET A 79 -0.09 4.89 5.36
N ASN A 80 -0.71 3.92 6.02
CA ASN A 80 -0.38 3.57 7.39
C ASN A 80 0.90 2.71 7.42
N PHE A 81 1.93 3.18 8.12
CA PHE A 81 3.18 2.44 8.27
C PHE A 81 2.98 1.07 8.93
N GLY A 82 1.98 0.93 9.80
CA GLY A 82 1.55 -0.34 10.36
C GLY A 82 1.10 -1.39 9.34
N ARG A 83 0.76 -0.98 8.11
CA ARG A 83 0.49 -1.89 6.98
C ARG A 83 1.77 -2.30 6.23
N LEU A 84 2.82 -1.50 6.31
CA LEU A 84 4.09 -1.78 5.66
C LEU A 84 4.95 -2.74 6.50
N VAL A 85 5.03 -2.50 7.81
CA VAL A 85 5.91 -3.28 8.71
C VAL A 85 5.68 -4.78 8.64
N PRO A 86 4.44 -5.31 8.72
CA PRO A 86 4.21 -6.74 8.61
C PRO A 86 4.64 -7.34 7.27
N GLN A 87 4.66 -6.55 6.21
CA GLN A 87 5.08 -7.02 4.89
C GLN A 87 6.59 -7.30 4.80
N ILE A 88 7.38 -6.76 5.71
CA ILE A 88 8.80 -7.09 5.81
C ILE A 88 8.98 -8.58 6.08
N ALA A 89 8.12 -9.16 6.92
CA ALA A 89 8.15 -10.58 7.26
C ALA A 89 7.99 -11.50 6.04
N TYR A 90 7.27 -11.07 4.99
CA TYR A 90 7.10 -11.88 3.77
C TYR A 90 8.43 -12.17 3.08
N TYR A 91 9.35 -11.20 3.06
CA TYR A 91 10.67 -11.35 2.46
C TYR A 91 11.55 -12.32 3.24
N PHE A 92 11.53 -12.23 4.58
CA PHE A 92 12.24 -13.17 5.44
C PHE A 92 11.66 -14.58 5.32
N SER A 93 10.32 -14.72 5.38
CA SER A 93 9.66 -16.02 5.26
C SER A 93 9.99 -16.66 3.91
N SER A 94 9.81 -15.93 2.80
CA SER A 94 10.12 -16.46 1.47
C SER A 94 11.59 -16.84 1.31
N TYR A 95 12.51 -16.10 1.92
CA TYR A 95 13.93 -16.43 1.90
C TYR A 95 14.22 -17.72 2.67
N VAL A 96 13.65 -17.85 3.87
CA VAL A 96 13.81 -19.05 4.70
C VAL A 96 13.20 -20.26 4.01
N ASP A 97 12.01 -20.13 3.43
CA ASP A 97 11.35 -21.22 2.69
C ASP A 97 12.24 -21.74 1.53
N LEU A 98 12.90 -20.84 0.78
CA LEU A 98 13.84 -21.22 -0.29
C LEU A 98 15.09 -21.93 0.26
N ALA A 99 15.63 -21.48 1.38
CA ALA A 99 16.79 -22.09 1.99
C ALA A 99 16.45 -23.46 2.60
N GLU A 100 15.31 -23.59 3.27
CA GLU A 100 14.86 -24.86 3.86
C GLU A 100 14.48 -25.90 2.79
N SER A 101 13.99 -25.44 1.62
CA SER A 101 13.72 -26.33 0.48
C SER A 101 14.99 -26.75 -0.27
N GLY A 102 16.14 -26.18 0.05
CA GLY A 102 17.42 -26.47 -0.60
C GLY A 102 17.59 -25.82 -1.98
N GLU A 103 16.74 -24.85 -2.32
CA GLU A 103 16.86 -24.10 -3.59
C GLU A 103 18.00 -23.07 -3.54
N ILE A 104 18.36 -22.62 -2.35
CA ILE A 104 19.49 -21.70 -2.09
C ILE A 104 20.22 -22.13 -0.82
N GLU A 105 21.46 -21.66 -0.64
CA GLU A 105 22.17 -21.72 0.64
C GLU A 105 21.94 -20.46 1.47
N TYR A 106 22.02 -20.56 2.81
CA TYR A 106 21.94 -19.37 3.66
C TYR A 106 23.09 -18.42 3.36
N GLY A 107 22.77 -17.20 2.98
CA GLY A 107 23.72 -16.16 2.57
C GLY A 107 23.66 -15.86 1.07
N ASP A 108 23.06 -16.72 0.27
CA ASP A 108 22.86 -16.45 -1.16
C ASP A 108 21.93 -15.26 -1.39
N GLU A 109 22.23 -14.43 -2.39
CA GLU A 109 21.38 -13.30 -2.76
C GLU A 109 20.14 -13.75 -3.54
N VAL A 110 18.97 -13.30 -3.09
CA VAL A 110 17.69 -13.55 -3.77
C VAL A 110 17.15 -12.27 -4.40
N ASN A 111 16.70 -12.36 -5.66
CA ASN A 111 16.02 -11.28 -6.34
C ASN A 111 14.51 -11.39 -6.16
N PHE A 112 13.85 -10.29 -5.81
CA PHE A 112 12.41 -10.25 -5.66
C PHE A 112 11.75 -9.40 -6.75
N CYS A 113 10.84 -10.01 -7.51
CA CYS A 113 10.00 -9.30 -8.47
C CYS A 113 8.66 -8.98 -7.82
N VAL A 114 8.37 -7.69 -7.65
CA VAL A 114 7.24 -7.20 -6.87
C VAL A 114 6.33 -6.36 -7.76
N PRO A 115 5.12 -6.85 -8.09
CA PRO A 115 4.10 -6.01 -8.72
C PRO A 115 3.78 -4.81 -7.83
N SER A 116 3.96 -3.62 -8.36
CA SER A 116 3.90 -2.40 -7.56
C SER A 116 2.97 -1.34 -8.15
N GLY A 117 2.11 -0.79 -7.29
CA GLY A 117 1.32 0.41 -7.52
C GLY A 117 1.65 1.46 -6.45
N ASN A 118 1.19 1.26 -5.22
CA ASN A 118 1.45 2.15 -4.08
C ASN A 118 2.84 2.03 -3.44
N PHE A 119 3.71 1.20 -4.00
CA PHE A 119 5.10 0.99 -3.57
C PHE A 119 5.28 0.41 -2.15
N GLY A 120 4.21 0.05 -1.44
CA GLY A 120 4.28 -0.42 -0.05
C GLY A 120 5.05 -1.72 0.10
N ASN A 121 4.69 -2.74 -0.68
CA ASN A 121 5.31 -4.07 -0.57
C ASN A 121 6.80 -4.03 -0.96
N ILE A 122 7.15 -3.45 -2.10
CA ILE A 122 8.56 -3.37 -2.52
C ILE A 122 9.42 -2.52 -1.56
N LEU A 123 8.84 -1.49 -0.92
CA LEU A 123 9.51 -0.72 0.13
C LEU A 123 9.76 -1.59 1.37
N ALA A 124 8.86 -2.51 1.71
CA ALA A 124 9.10 -3.50 2.76
C ALA A 124 10.29 -4.40 2.43
N GLY A 125 10.46 -4.80 1.16
CA GLY A 125 11.65 -5.50 0.67
C GLY A 125 12.93 -4.68 0.80
N TYR A 126 12.86 -3.37 0.54
CA TYR A 126 13.98 -2.47 0.79
C TYR A 126 14.37 -2.43 2.28
N TYR A 127 13.38 -2.38 3.18
CA TYR A 127 13.66 -2.46 4.61
C TYR A 127 14.21 -3.83 5.03
N ALA A 128 13.69 -4.93 4.48
CA ALA A 128 14.26 -6.27 4.72
C ALA A 128 15.75 -6.31 4.34
N LYS A 129 16.13 -5.75 3.18
CA LYS A 129 17.53 -5.59 2.78
C LYS A 129 18.33 -4.76 3.77
N LYS A 130 17.78 -3.64 4.22
CA LYS A 130 18.42 -2.78 5.25
C LYS A 130 18.59 -3.48 6.60
N MET A 131 17.75 -4.46 6.90
CA MET A 131 17.83 -5.30 8.11
C MET A 131 18.84 -6.46 7.97
N GLY A 132 19.45 -6.63 6.80
CA GLY A 132 20.49 -7.62 6.56
C GLY A 132 20.05 -8.87 5.80
N LEU A 133 18.80 -8.93 5.33
CA LEU A 133 18.38 -10.02 4.46
C LEU A 133 19.18 -9.97 3.15
N PRO A 134 19.74 -11.10 2.65
CA PRO A 134 20.49 -11.14 1.40
C PRO A 134 19.60 -10.91 0.18
N VAL A 135 19.17 -9.68 -0.02
CA VAL A 135 18.37 -9.25 -1.16
C VAL A 135 19.29 -8.71 -2.25
N GLY A 136 19.33 -9.34 -3.38
CA GLY A 136 20.04 -8.87 -4.56
C GLY A 136 19.34 -7.66 -5.17
N ARG A 137 18.43 -7.92 -6.09
CA ARG A 137 17.63 -6.87 -6.79
C ARG A 137 16.19 -6.89 -6.36
N LEU A 138 15.62 -5.70 -6.16
CA LEU A 138 14.19 -5.48 -6.07
C LEU A 138 13.69 -5.01 -7.44
N ILE A 139 12.89 -5.83 -8.11
CA ILE A 139 12.39 -5.58 -9.45
C ILE A 139 10.96 -5.02 -9.30
N CYS A 140 10.77 -3.77 -9.63
CA CYS A 140 9.47 -3.11 -9.58
C CYS A 140 8.68 -3.41 -10.86
N ALA A 141 7.81 -4.40 -10.82
CA ALA A 141 6.96 -4.74 -11.95
C ALA A 141 5.74 -3.82 -12.00
N SER A 142 5.46 -3.26 -13.16
CA SER A 142 4.31 -2.39 -13.41
C SER A 142 3.39 -2.98 -14.46
N ASN A 143 2.11 -2.66 -14.37
CA ASN A 143 1.18 -2.84 -15.49
C ASN A 143 1.27 -1.65 -16.46
N ARG A 144 0.23 -1.44 -17.29
CA ARG A 144 0.20 -0.34 -18.25
C ARG A 144 0.26 1.05 -17.61
N ASN A 145 -0.08 1.17 -16.32
CA ASN A 145 0.10 2.38 -15.52
C ASN A 145 1.53 2.40 -14.94
N ASN A 146 2.52 2.59 -15.81
CA ASN A 146 3.94 2.38 -15.56
C ASN A 146 4.69 3.59 -15.01
N VAL A 147 4.04 4.43 -14.21
CA VAL A 147 4.65 5.65 -13.64
C VAL A 147 5.94 5.36 -12.86
N LEU A 148 5.96 4.25 -12.13
CA LEU A 148 7.14 3.83 -11.35
C LEU A 148 8.30 3.39 -12.25
N THR A 149 8.02 2.67 -13.33
CA THR A 149 9.05 2.28 -14.31
C THR A 149 9.73 3.49 -14.91
N ASP A 150 8.93 4.48 -15.35
CA ASP A 150 9.47 5.72 -15.93
C ASP A 150 10.23 6.53 -14.89
N PHE A 151 9.75 6.59 -13.65
CA PHE A 151 10.46 7.27 -12.56
C PHE A 151 11.80 6.62 -12.26
N ILE A 152 11.85 5.29 -12.11
CA ILE A 152 13.10 4.56 -11.82
C ILE A 152 14.11 4.72 -12.95
N GLY A 153 13.65 4.74 -14.20
CA GLY A 153 14.51 4.89 -15.38
C GLY A 153 14.99 6.31 -15.64
N SER A 154 14.21 7.34 -15.28
CA SER A 154 14.46 8.74 -15.65
C SER A 154 14.70 9.68 -14.49
N GLY A 155 14.36 9.30 -13.27
CA GLY A 155 14.33 10.16 -12.10
C GLY A 155 13.17 11.19 -12.10
N LYS A 156 12.26 11.13 -13.08
CA LYS A 156 11.14 12.08 -13.20
C LYS A 156 9.82 11.41 -12.89
N TYR A 157 9.12 11.89 -11.87
CA TYR A 157 7.81 11.40 -11.49
C TYR A 157 6.68 12.21 -12.15
N ALA A 158 6.03 11.62 -13.16
CA ALA A 158 4.96 12.28 -13.92
C ALA A 158 3.61 11.58 -13.68
N ALA A 159 2.92 11.94 -12.60
CA ALA A 159 1.60 11.39 -12.25
C ALA A 159 0.47 11.85 -13.19
N ARG A 160 0.60 13.03 -13.79
CA ARG A 160 -0.39 13.58 -14.74
C ARG A 160 -0.27 12.91 -16.11
N ARG A 161 -0.87 11.72 -16.24
CA ARG A 161 -0.87 10.92 -17.47
C ARG A 161 -2.20 10.20 -17.66
N LYS A 162 -2.37 9.59 -18.83
CA LYS A 162 -3.56 8.79 -19.12
C LYS A 162 -3.63 7.60 -18.15
N PHE A 163 -4.79 7.44 -17.51
CA PHE A 163 -5.12 6.27 -16.72
C PHE A 163 -5.59 5.12 -17.62
N TYR A 164 -5.12 3.91 -17.34
CA TYR A 164 -5.53 2.70 -18.04
C TYR A 164 -6.17 1.73 -17.06
N LYS A 165 -7.43 1.36 -17.31
CA LYS A 165 -8.08 0.26 -16.60
C LYS A 165 -7.52 -1.06 -17.10
N THR A 166 -6.96 -1.87 -16.21
CA THR A 166 -6.33 -3.15 -16.54
C THR A 166 -7.04 -4.32 -15.84
N THR A 167 -6.58 -5.55 -16.11
CA THR A 167 -7.03 -6.75 -15.42
C THR A 167 -6.46 -6.88 -14.00
N SER A 168 -5.54 -6.00 -13.62
CA SER A 168 -4.95 -5.92 -12.28
C SER A 168 -5.27 -4.57 -11.60
N PRO A 169 -6.56 -4.29 -11.31
CA PRO A 169 -7.02 -2.97 -10.90
C PRO A 169 -6.38 -2.47 -9.61
N SER A 170 -5.92 -3.35 -8.72
CA SER A 170 -5.19 -2.95 -7.51
C SER A 170 -3.84 -2.29 -7.80
N MET A 171 -3.31 -2.51 -9.02
CA MET A 171 -2.06 -1.90 -9.51
C MET A 171 -2.32 -0.73 -10.47
N ASP A 172 -3.57 -0.37 -10.74
CA ASP A 172 -3.94 0.77 -11.57
C ASP A 172 -3.77 2.08 -10.77
N ILE A 173 -2.54 2.43 -10.52
CA ILE A 173 -2.13 3.55 -9.66
C ILE A 173 -1.26 4.52 -10.46
N LEU A 174 -1.56 5.81 -10.38
CA LEU A 174 -0.75 6.89 -10.95
C LEU A 174 0.00 7.68 -9.87
N VAL A 175 -0.54 7.71 -8.64
CA VAL A 175 0.09 8.37 -7.50
C VAL A 175 0.50 7.32 -6.47
N SER A 176 1.79 7.02 -6.40
CA SER A 176 2.34 5.98 -5.54
C SER A 176 2.58 6.52 -4.13
N SER A 177 1.71 6.17 -3.19
CA SER A 177 1.65 6.78 -1.84
C SER A 177 2.85 6.49 -0.93
N ASN A 178 3.69 5.50 -1.24
CA ASN A 178 4.85 5.17 -0.42
C ASN A 178 6.20 5.46 -1.10
N LEU A 179 6.18 5.98 -2.34
CA LEU A 179 7.42 6.31 -3.03
C LEU A 179 8.20 7.42 -2.31
N GLU A 180 7.49 8.41 -1.77
CA GLU A 180 8.09 9.47 -0.96
C GLU A 180 8.91 8.95 0.22
N ARG A 181 8.52 7.81 0.81
CA ARG A 181 9.27 7.17 1.90
C ARG A 181 10.60 6.62 1.42
N LEU A 182 10.66 6.05 0.21
CA LEU A 182 11.93 5.63 -0.38
C LEU A 182 12.82 6.86 -0.64
N VAL A 183 12.26 7.93 -1.21
CA VAL A 183 13.00 9.17 -1.47
C VAL A 183 13.54 9.76 -0.16
N PHE A 184 12.73 9.75 0.90
CA PHE A 184 13.17 10.18 2.24
C PHE A 184 14.34 9.34 2.77
N GLU A 185 14.27 8.01 2.68
CA GLU A 185 15.37 7.13 3.07
C GLU A 185 16.65 7.39 2.25
N LEU A 186 16.51 7.54 0.93
CA LEU A 186 17.63 7.82 0.01
C LEU A 186 18.20 9.24 0.19
N SER A 187 17.45 10.15 0.76
CA SER A 187 17.90 11.51 1.14
C SER A 187 18.56 11.53 2.52
N GLY A 188 18.85 10.37 3.12
CA GLY A 188 19.42 10.28 4.47
C GLY A 188 18.45 10.75 5.56
N ARG A 189 17.14 10.61 5.32
CA ARG A 189 16.03 11.06 6.19
C ARG A 189 16.04 12.58 6.42
N ASN A 190 16.46 13.31 5.41
CA ASN A 190 16.47 14.76 5.42
C ASN A 190 15.20 15.29 4.72
N ASP A 191 14.33 15.94 5.48
CA ASP A 191 13.04 16.45 5.03
C ASP A 191 13.18 17.54 3.95
N LYS A 192 14.15 18.45 4.09
CA LYS A 192 14.42 19.52 3.12
C LYS A 192 14.88 18.95 1.78
N LEU A 193 15.87 18.03 1.81
CA LEU A 193 16.34 17.37 0.58
C LEU A 193 15.24 16.49 -0.06
N THR A 194 14.35 15.94 0.73
CA THR A 194 13.22 15.15 0.23
C THR A 194 12.20 16.03 -0.49
N ALA A 195 11.94 17.22 0.04
CA ALA A 195 10.99 18.17 -0.55
C ALA A 195 11.50 18.82 -1.86
N GLU A 196 12.82 18.86 -2.06
CA GLU A 196 13.45 19.40 -3.26
C GLU A 196 13.53 18.39 -4.43
N ARG A 197 13.27 17.10 -4.17
CA ARG A 197 13.36 15.99 -5.14
C ARG A 197 12.00 15.60 -5.69
#